data_73a188d32265b2f09c8a85b007bf5b8e
#
_entry.id   73a188d32265b2f09c8a85b007bf5b8e
#
_cell.length_a   1.000
_cell.length_b   1.000
_cell.length_c   1.000
_cell.angle_alpha   90.00
_cell.angle_beta   90.00
_cell.angle_gamma   90.00
#
_symmetry.space_group_name_H-M   'P 1'
#
loop_
_entity.id
_entity.type
_entity.pdbx_description
1 polymer ?
#
loop_
_entity_poly.entity_id
_entity_poly.type
_entity_poly.pdbx_seq_one_letter_code
_entity_poly.pdbx_strand_id
1 'polypeptide(L)'
;MSCCAGGTTVNAAASTDVPSRDAVLHSSQKLDDGRIRTVLAVPDIHCGGCIRKVEGALNALPELEDARVNLSTRRVVFHWKEEDVDAIPVFAALRRVGYEPNLISPDAIVVDDTRKSLFRALAVAGFAAGNIMLLSVSVWSGAEAATRDLFHWISALIAIPTVGYAGRVFFRPALKALAVRSLNMDVPISLAILLATGMSVYETWHHGAHAYFDASVSLLFFLLIGRTLDHLMRERARDAVAGLARITPDGATVIDKDGNRHWRPLDEIEAGMRLHVAAGDRIPVDATVVEGKSDIDAAIATGESVPVTAQQGKALSAGMLNLTGPLIVEATKAAKDSFLSEMLRMLDAAEGSAPTYRKLADRAAAIYAPVVHLAALLTFIGWMWVTGDWRQSLFSAIAVLIITCPCALGLAVPIVQVVAAS
;
A
#
# COMPACT_ATOMS: atom_id res chain seq x y z
N MET A 1 19.61 7.23 37.15
CA MET A 1 19.66 8.52 36.45
C MET A 1 19.31 8.25 34.99
N SER A 2 18.14 8.69 34.65
CA SER A 2 17.42 8.41 33.42
C SER A 2 17.84 9.36 32.31
N CYS A 3 18.07 8.86 31.12
CA CYS A 3 17.98 9.59 29.87
C CYS A 3 17.72 8.59 28.74
N CYS A 4 16.46 8.36 28.43
CA CYS A 4 16.04 7.80 27.17
C CYS A 4 15.13 8.81 26.52
N ALA A 5 15.63 9.39 25.46
CA ALA A 5 14.96 10.37 24.62
C ALA A 5 13.72 9.79 23.97
N GLY A 6 12.68 10.57 23.94
CA GLY A 6 11.41 10.27 23.33
C GLY A 6 11.52 10.18 21.82
N GLY A 7 11.16 9.03 21.30
CA GLY A 7 10.73 8.94 19.92
C GLY A 7 9.41 9.68 19.79
N THR A 8 9.42 10.75 19.03
CA THR A 8 8.21 11.46 18.61
C THR A 8 7.39 10.55 17.72
N THR A 9 6.44 9.84 18.32
CA THR A 9 5.32 9.26 17.57
C THR A 9 4.52 10.42 17.01
N VAL A 10 4.69 10.72 15.73
CA VAL A 10 3.76 11.57 15.01
C VAL A 10 2.45 10.78 14.90
N ASN A 11 1.57 10.99 15.87
CA ASN A 11 0.17 10.64 15.77
C ASN A 11 -0.37 11.46 14.60
N ALA A 12 -0.64 10.83 13.47
CA ALA A 12 -1.41 11.42 12.38
C ALA A 12 -2.88 11.56 12.88
N ALA A 13 -3.11 12.52 13.74
CA ALA A 13 -4.45 13.07 13.95
C ALA A 13 -4.83 13.70 12.60
N ALA A 14 -5.91 13.20 12.00
CA ALA A 14 -6.48 13.76 10.79
C ALA A 14 -6.87 15.21 11.08
N SER A 15 -5.97 16.15 10.79
CA SER A 15 -6.27 17.57 10.80
C SER A 15 -7.12 17.84 9.56
N THR A 16 -8.33 18.31 9.76
CA THR A 16 -9.26 18.74 8.69
C THR A 16 -8.79 20.03 8.00
N ASP A 17 -7.68 20.60 8.43
CA ASP A 17 -7.11 21.83 7.88
C ASP A 17 -6.21 21.55 6.66
N VAL A 18 -6.41 22.37 5.63
CA VAL A 18 -5.51 22.42 4.49
C VAL A 18 -4.17 23.00 4.97
N PRO A 19 -3.03 22.35 4.69
CA PRO A 19 -1.73 22.82 5.15
C PRO A 19 -1.41 24.21 4.56
N SER A 20 -0.69 25.02 5.33
CA SER A 20 -0.23 26.32 4.88
C SER A 20 0.75 26.19 3.70
N ARG A 21 0.87 27.24 2.88
CA ARG A 21 1.82 27.29 1.76
C ARG A 21 3.25 26.95 2.21
N ASP A 22 3.69 27.47 3.35
CA ASP A 22 5.01 27.20 3.90
C ASP A 22 5.21 25.73 4.26
N ALA A 23 4.19 25.06 4.82
CA ALA A 23 4.22 23.64 5.13
C ALA A 23 4.35 22.78 3.85
N VAL A 24 3.68 23.19 2.77
CA VAL A 24 3.80 22.52 1.46
C VAL A 24 5.18 22.71 0.86
N LEU A 25 5.72 23.92 0.89
CA LEU A 25 7.07 24.22 0.38
C LEU A 25 8.15 23.45 1.14
N HIS A 26 8.05 23.36 2.48
CA HIS A 26 8.98 22.58 3.30
C HIS A 26 8.89 21.06 3.03
N SER A 27 7.75 20.56 2.60
CA SER A 27 7.56 19.15 2.24
C SER A 27 7.77 18.87 0.75
N SER A 28 8.14 19.87 -0.03
CA SER A 28 8.33 19.81 -1.48
C SER A 28 9.81 19.93 -1.85
N GLN A 29 10.19 19.34 -2.97
CA GLN A 29 11.54 19.39 -3.51
C GLN A 29 11.57 20.27 -4.76
N LYS A 30 12.44 21.29 -4.76
CA LYS A 30 12.70 22.09 -5.98
C LYS A 30 13.63 21.30 -6.89
N LEU A 31 13.22 21.08 -8.14
CA LEU A 31 14.00 20.39 -9.17
C LEU A 31 14.93 21.37 -9.89
N ASP A 32 15.99 20.82 -10.54
CA ASP A 32 16.99 21.64 -11.27
C ASP A 32 16.41 22.41 -12.47
N ASP A 33 15.24 21.97 -12.99
CA ASP A 33 14.50 22.64 -14.07
C ASP A 33 13.54 23.74 -13.57
N GLY A 34 13.59 24.08 -12.27
CA GLY A 34 12.76 25.09 -11.64
C GLY A 34 11.37 24.60 -11.18
N ARG A 35 10.97 23.38 -11.53
CA ARG A 35 9.70 22.79 -11.08
C ARG A 35 9.75 22.42 -9.60
N ILE A 36 8.58 22.44 -8.95
CA ILE A 36 8.42 22.02 -7.56
C ILE A 36 7.71 20.67 -7.54
N ARG A 37 8.38 19.66 -7.01
CA ARG A 37 7.83 18.31 -6.80
C ARG A 37 7.26 18.20 -5.41
N THR A 38 5.96 17.84 -5.30
CA THR A 38 5.29 17.59 -4.01
C THR A 38 4.83 16.14 -3.92
N VAL A 39 4.94 15.58 -2.72
CA VAL A 39 4.51 14.20 -2.43
C VAL A 39 3.45 14.22 -1.33
N LEU A 40 2.29 13.63 -1.62
CA LEU A 40 1.23 13.43 -0.64
C LEU A 40 1.04 11.94 -0.34
N ALA A 41 0.77 11.60 0.92
CA ALA A 41 0.23 10.29 1.25
C ALA A 41 -1.28 10.31 1.10
N VAL A 42 -1.80 9.28 0.45
CA VAL A 42 -3.24 9.04 0.32
C VAL A 42 -3.50 7.58 0.70
N PRO A 43 -3.63 7.28 2.01
CA PRO A 43 -3.68 5.90 2.54
C PRO A 43 -4.82 5.06 1.97
N ASP A 44 -5.91 5.70 1.55
CA ASP A 44 -7.11 5.04 1.05
C ASP A 44 -7.02 4.58 -0.42
N ILE A 45 -5.88 4.76 -1.09
CA ILE A 45 -5.65 4.24 -2.44
C ILE A 45 -5.32 2.75 -2.37
N HIS A 46 -6.20 1.88 -2.94
CA HIS A 46 -6.05 0.43 -2.86
C HIS A 46 -6.12 -0.29 -4.21
N CYS A 47 -6.60 0.36 -5.25
CA CYS A 47 -6.84 -0.29 -6.55
C CYS A 47 -6.61 0.67 -7.73
N GLY A 48 -6.52 0.11 -8.93
CA GLY A 48 -6.33 0.89 -10.14
C GLY A 48 -7.48 1.85 -10.49
N GLY A 49 -8.70 1.56 -10.03
CA GLY A 49 -9.81 2.50 -10.11
C GLY A 49 -9.58 3.75 -9.28
N CYS A 50 -8.94 3.59 -8.11
CA CYS A 50 -8.52 4.69 -7.25
C CYS A 50 -7.47 5.57 -7.94
N ILE A 51 -6.47 4.95 -8.60
CA ILE A 51 -5.42 5.65 -9.34
C ILE A 51 -6.05 6.59 -10.37
N ARG A 52 -6.90 6.05 -11.25
CA ARG A 52 -7.53 6.85 -12.32
C ARG A 52 -8.35 8.03 -11.80
N LYS A 53 -9.04 7.85 -10.68
CA LYS A 53 -9.80 8.92 -10.05
C LYS A 53 -8.92 10.02 -9.49
N VAL A 54 -7.89 9.64 -8.76
CA VAL A 54 -6.95 10.57 -8.14
C VAL A 54 -6.13 11.29 -9.22
N GLU A 55 -5.53 10.55 -10.17
CA GLU A 55 -4.79 11.15 -11.29
C GLU A 55 -5.70 12.02 -12.17
N GLY A 56 -6.92 11.57 -12.46
CA GLY A 56 -7.88 12.34 -13.24
C GLY A 56 -8.32 13.63 -12.56
N ALA A 57 -8.52 13.61 -11.25
CA ALA A 57 -8.91 14.80 -10.49
C ALA A 57 -7.76 15.82 -10.40
N LEU A 58 -6.51 15.35 -10.24
CA LEU A 58 -5.34 16.22 -10.15
C LEU A 58 -4.89 16.75 -11.51
N ASN A 59 -4.86 15.90 -12.55
CA ASN A 59 -4.49 16.32 -13.91
C ASN A 59 -5.53 17.26 -14.56
N ALA A 60 -6.72 17.42 -13.95
CA ALA A 60 -7.69 18.42 -14.36
C ALA A 60 -7.41 19.81 -13.77
N LEU A 61 -6.48 19.93 -12.82
CA LEU A 61 -6.10 21.20 -12.22
C LEU A 61 -5.09 21.92 -13.11
N PRO A 62 -5.36 23.19 -13.48
CA PRO A 62 -4.48 23.97 -14.36
C PRO A 62 -3.12 24.28 -13.73
N GLU A 63 -3.03 24.29 -12.41
CA GLU A 63 -1.81 24.61 -11.63
C GLU A 63 -0.78 23.47 -11.67
N LEU A 64 -1.21 22.25 -12.00
CA LEU A 64 -0.34 21.08 -12.04
C LEU A 64 0.07 20.74 -13.48
N GLU A 65 1.31 20.29 -13.64
CA GLU A 65 1.81 19.79 -14.93
C GLU A 65 1.41 18.33 -15.14
N ASP A 66 1.71 17.52 -14.15
CA ASP A 66 1.32 16.10 -14.12
C ASP A 66 1.11 15.61 -12.68
N ALA A 67 0.31 14.57 -12.52
CA ALA A 67 0.15 13.89 -11.25
C ALA A 67 0.20 12.38 -11.46
N ARG A 68 0.96 11.69 -10.62
CA ARG A 68 1.15 10.24 -10.66
C ARG A 68 0.89 9.61 -9.30
N VAL A 69 0.20 8.49 -9.31
CA VAL A 69 -0.11 7.72 -8.12
C VAL A 69 0.75 6.47 -8.07
N ASN A 70 1.53 6.35 -7.02
CA ASN A 70 2.20 5.10 -6.67
C ASN A 70 1.30 4.29 -5.72
N LEU A 71 0.69 3.21 -6.25
CA LEU A 71 -0.20 2.34 -5.47
C LEU A 71 0.55 1.59 -4.37
N SER A 72 1.80 1.22 -4.61
CA SER A 72 2.61 0.45 -3.66
C SER A 72 2.91 1.25 -2.41
N THR A 73 3.30 2.51 -2.56
CA THR A 73 3.59 3.43 -1.46
C THR A 73 2.39 4.23 -0.98
N ARG A 74 1.25 4.18 -1.71
CA ARG A 74 0.06 5.01 -1.49
C ARG A 74 0.38 6.50 -1.51
N ARG A 75 1.35 6.88 -2.33
CA ARG A 75 1.79 8.26 -2.50
C ARG A 75 1.30 8.80 -3.84
N VAL A 76 1.03 10.08 -3.85
CA VAL A 76 0.74 10.84 -5.05
C VAL A 76 1.87 11.83 -5.23
N VAL A 77 2.52 11.77 -6.37
CA VAL A 77 3.60 12.70 -6.76
C VAL A 77 3.04 13.59 -7.85
N PHE A 78 3.23 14.88 -7.73
CA PHE A 78 2.84 15.83 -8.77
C PHE A 78 3.82 17.00 -8.83
N HIS A 79 3.83 17.67 -9.98
CA HIS A 79 4.70 18.81 -10.26
C HIS A 79 3.84 20.05 -10.45
N TRP A 80 4.27 21.15 -9.82
CA TRP A 80 3.65 22.45 -10.02
C TRP A 80 4.18 23.09 -11.29
N LYS A 81 3.31 23.78 -12.03
CA LYS A 81 3.70 24.50 -13.27
C LYS A 81 4.47 25.79 -12.99
N GLU A 82 4.13 26.46 -11.89
CA GLU A 82 4.70 27.74 -11.50
C GLU A 82 5.17 27.68 -10.05
N GLU A 83 5.96 28.65 -9.63
CA GLU A 83 6.45 28.79 -8.24
C GLU A 83 5.33 29.13 -7.25
N ASP A 84 4.13 29.45 -7.74
CA ASP A 84 2.97 29.81 -6.92
C ASP A 84 2.22 28.56 -6.45
N VAL A 85 2.76 27.97 -5.38
CA VAL A 85 2.26 26.71 -4.79
C VAL A 85 1.03 26.99 -3.95
N ASP A 86 -0.15 26.53 -4.38
CA ASP A 86 -1.38 26.55 -3.58
C ASP A 86 -1.94 25.14 -3.39
N ALA A 87 -1.91 24.64 -2.15
CA ALA A 87 -2.41 23.33 -1.82
C ALA A 87 -3.94 23.24 -1.79
N ILE A 88 -4.65 24.36 -1.67
CA ILE A 88 -6.12 24.36 -1.50
C ILE A 88 -6.84 23.63 -2.65
N PRO A 89 -6.57 23.92 -3.95
CA PRO A 89 -7.21 23.22 -5.05
C PRO A 89 -6.91 21.72 -5.07
N VAL A 90 -5.66 21.34 -4.74
CA VAL A 90 -5.21 19.94 -4.72
C VAL A 90 -5.94 19.14 -3.64
N PHE A 91 -5.98 19.67 -2.41
CA PHE A 91 -6.68 19.03 -1.29
C PHE A 91 -8.19 18.96 -1.54
N ALA A 92 -8.79 20.02 -2.08
CA ALA A 92 -10.20 20.05 -2.44
C ALA A 92 -10.54 19.04 -3.55
N ALA A 93 -9.70 18.91 -4.57
CA ALA A 93 -9.89 17.93 -5.65
C ALA A 93 -9.84 16.49 -5.12
N LEU A 94 -8.87 16.16 -4.26
CA LEU A 94 -8.75 14.83 -3.66
C LEU A 94 -9.92 14.52 -2.72
N ARG A 95 -10.33 15.45 -1.88
CA ARG A 95 -11.50 15.29 -1.00
C ARG A 95 -12.80 15.11 -1.79
N ARG A 96 -12.97 15.84 -2.91
CA ARG A 96 -14.15 15.69 -3.80
C ARG A 96 -14.29 14.27 -4.36
N VAL A 97 -13.19 13.59 -4.63
CA VAL A 97 -13.20 12.20 -5.11
C VAL A 97 -13.14 11.17 -3.97
N GLY A 98 -13.21 11.63 -2.71
CA GLY A 98 -13.35 10.78 -1.52
C GLY A 98 -12.02 10.32 -0.91
N TYR A 99 -10.93 11.03 -1.13
CA TYR A 99 -9.61 10.71 -0.57
C TYR A 99 -9.09 11.82 0.34
N GLU A 100 -8.56 11.44 1.52
CA GLU A 100 -7.92 12.38 2.45
C GLU A 100 -6.41 12.37 2.20
N PRO A 101 -5.85 13.46 1.67
CA PRO A 101 -4.41 13.62 1.49
C PRO A 101 -3.74 14.08 2.78
N ASN A 102 -2.52 13.59 3.02
CA ASN A 102 -1.63 14.04 4.09
C ASN A 102 -0.29 14.46 3.50
N LEU A 103 0.24 15.60 3.93
CA LEU A 103 1.62 15.98 3.63
C LEU A 103 2.57 14.99 4.31
N ILE A 104 3.57 14.55 3.56
CA ILE A 104 4.65 13.72 4.10
C ILE A 104 5.96 14.40 3.74
N SER A 105 6.86 14.54 4.72
CA SER A 105 8.26 14.76 4.40
C SER A 105 8.76 13.63 3.51
N PRO A 106 9.61 13.89 2.52
CA PRO A 106 10.13 12.88 1.59
C PRO A 106 10.69 11.65 2.32
N ASP A 107 11.19 11.83 3.55
CA ASP A 107 11.86 10.80 4.36
C ASP A 107 10.97 10.14 5.43
N ALA A 108 9.68 10.50 5.53
CA ALA A 108 8.81 9.95 6.56
C ALA A 108 8.41 8.49 6.26
N ILE A 109 8.84 7.57 7.11
CA ILE A 109 8.38 6.17 7.09
C ILE A 109 6.96 6.13 7.64
N VAL A 110 5.97 5.89 6.78
CA VAL A 110 4.58 5.67 7.21
C VAL A 110 4.47 4.28 7.83
N VAL A 111 4.28 4.24 9.14
CA VAL A 111 4.00 2.97 9.84
C VAL A 111 2.60 2.50 9.45
N ASP A 112 2.53 1.41 8.69
CA ASP A 112 1.26 0.82 8.23
C ASP A 112 0.72 -0.18 9.26
N ASP A 113 -0.22 0.26 10.10
CA ASP A 113 -0.93 -0.61 11.06
C ASP A 113 -1.96 -1.56 10.38
N THR A 114 -2.09 -1.48 9.05
CA THR A 114 -3.05 -2.27 8.26
C THR A 114 -2.80 -3.77 8.43
N ARG A 115 -1.53 -4.18 8.48
CA ARG A 115 -1.15 -5.59 8.68
C ARG A 115 -1.74 -6.18 9.96
N LYS A 116 -1.58 -5.50 11.09
CA LYS A 116 -2.13 -5.95 12.38
C LYS A 116 -3.65 -6.03 12.36
N SER A 117 -4.30 -5.06 11.71
CA SER A 117 -5.77 -5.05 11.61
C SER A 117 -6.30 -6.18 10.73
N LEU A 118 -5.62 -6.49 9.60
CA LEU A 118 -5.96 -7.61 8.73
C LEU A 118 -5.79 -8.96 9.41
N PHE A 119 -4.66 -9.18 10.11
CA PHE A 119 -4.44 -10.42 10.85
C PHE A 119 -5.47 -10.63 11.97
N ARG A 120 -5.86 -9.58 12.69
CA ARG A 120 -6.92 -9.67 13.72
C ARG A 120 -8.27 -10.03 13.08
N ALA A 121 -8.64 -9.37 11.98
CA ALA A 121 -9.88 -9.68 11.27
C ALA A 121 -9.88 -11.10 10.74
N LEU A 122 -8.76 -11.57 10.17
CA LEU A 122 -8.57 -12.94 9.68
C LEU A 122 -8.69 -13.96 10.80
N ALA A 123 -8.06 -13.75 11.94
CA ALA A 123 -8.12 -14.64 13.09
C ALA A 123 -9.57 -14.78 13.63
N VAL A 124 -10.27 -13.64 13.77
CA VAL A 124 -11.67 -13.63 14.20
C VAL A 124 -12.58 -14.36 13.21
N ALA A 125 -12.43 -14.09 11.90
CA ALA A 125 -13.23 -14.74 10.87
C ALA A 125 -12.93 -16.24 10.77
N GLY A 126 -11.65 -16.66 10.88
CA GLY A 126 -11.25 -18.06 10.86
C GLY A 126 -11.77 -18.84 12.07
N PHE A 127 -11.67 -18.27 13.26
CA PHE A 127 -12.25 -18.88 14.47
C PHE A 127 -13.76 -19.04 14.34
N ALA A 128 -14.46 -18.02 13.88
CA ALA A 128 -15.91 -18.08 13.69
C ALA A 128 -16.30 -19.07 12.60
N ALA A 129 -15.61 -19.10 11.45
CA ALA A 129 -15.87 -20.03 10.36
C ALA A 129 -15.73 -21.50 10.82
N GLY A 130 -14.66 -21.81 11.57
CA GLY A 130 -14.44 -23.15 12.11
C GLY A 130 -15.56 -23.58 13.06
N ASN A 131 -15.97 -22.72 13.99
CA ASN A 131 -17.04 -23.05 14.95
C ASN A 131 -18.42 -23.17 14.28
N ILE A 132 -18.77 -22.25 13.38
CA ILE A 132 -20.04 -22.31 12.65
C ILE A 132 -20.09 -23.54 11.75
N MET A 133 -18.97 -23.91 11.12
CA MET A 133 -18.91 -25.11 10.27
C MET A 133 -19.17 -26.38 11.06
N LEU A 134 -18.66 -26.51 12.29
CA LEU A 134 -18.96 -27.63 13.18
C LEU A 134 -20.46 -27.75 13.50
N LEU A 135 -21.12 -26.61 13.76
CA LEU A 135 -22.55 -26.56 14.00
C LEU A 135 -23.34 -26.94 12.73
N SER A 136 -22.93 -26.43 11.58
CA SER A 136 -23.59 -26.71 10.29
C SER A 136 -23.48 -28.19 9.89
N VAL A 137 -22.32 -28.82 10.10
CA VAL A 137 -22.15 -30.27 9.86
C VAL A 137 -23.14 -31.09 10.72
N SER A 138 -23.34 -30.69 11.97
CA SER A 138 -24.31 -31.37 12.85
C SER A 138 -25.75 -31.21 12.34
N VAL A 139 -26.11 -30.03 11.82
CA VAL A 139 -27.42 -29.78 11.19
C VAL A 139 -27.61 -30.65 9.94
N TRP A 140 -26.60 -30.69 9.06
CA TRP A 140 -26.65 -31.49 7.83
C TRP A 140 -26.68 -32.99 8.08
N SER A 141 -26.14 -33.44 9.23
CA SER A 141 -26.19 -34.86 9.66
C SER A 141 -27.56 -35.29 10.17
N GLY A 142 -28.58 -34.43 10.15
CA GLY A 142 -29.94 -34.78 10.48
C GLY A 142 -30.36 -34.43 11.91
N ALA A 143 -29.88 -33.32 12.46
CA ALA A 143 -30.31 -32.83 13.78
C ALA A 143 -31.84 -32.63 13.83
N GLU A 144 -32.45 -32.96 14.97
CA GLU A 144 -33.86 -32.69 15.23
C GLU A 144 -34.18 -31.19 15.13
N ALA A 145 -35.45 -30.86 14.83
CA ALA A 145 -35.87 -29.47 14.59
C ALA A 145 -35.48 -28.51 15.72
N ALA A 146 -35.66 -28.91 16.98
CA ALA A 146 -35.29 -28.07 18.13
C ALA A 146 -33.77 -27.86 18.25
N THR A 147 -32.97 -28.91 18.00
CA THR A 147 -31.51 -28.82 18.01
C THR A 147 -30.98 -27.98 16.85
N ARG A 148 -31.59 -28.13 15.66
CA ARG A 148 -31.28 -27.32 14.48
C ARG A 148 -31.53 -25.85 14.74
N ASP A 149 -32.67 -25.47 15.29
CA ASP A 149 -33.03 -24.12 15.60
C ASP A 149 -32.04 -23.49 16.62
N LEU A 150 -31.68 -24.28 17.65
CA LEU A 150 -30.65 -23.84 18.61
C LEU A 150 -29.31 -23.57 17.93
N PHE A 151 -28.88 -24.49 17.04
CA PHE A 151 -27.59 -24.30 16.31
C PHE A 151 -27.62 -23.12 15.34
N HIS A 152 -28.76 -22.85 14.70
CA HIS A 152 -28.94 -21.66 13.87
C HIS A 152 -28.81 -20.38 14.72
N TRP A 153 -29.40 -20.29 15.91
CA TRP A 153 -29.28 -19.15 16.80
C TRP A 153 -27.86 -18.98 17.34
N ILE A 154 -27.17 -20.07 17.70
CA ILE A 154 -25.76 -19.99 18.12
C ILE A 154 -24.89 -19.51 16.94
N SER A 155 -25.13 -20.04 15.75
CA SER A 155 -24.42 -19.59 14.53
C SER A 155 -24.68 -18.10 14.24
N ALA A 156 -25.90 -17.62 14.40
CA ALA A 156 -26.24 -16.21 14.26
C ALA A 156 -25.47 -15.32 15.27
N LEU A 157 -25.43 -15.77 16.55
CA LEU A 157 -24.73 -15.06 17.63
C LEU A 157 -23.21 -14.93 17.34
N ILE A 158 -22.60 -15.92 16.68
CA ILE A 158 -21.19 -15.89 16.27
C ILE A 158 -21.02 -15.08 14.98
N ALA A 159 -21.88 -15.29 13.98
CA ALA A 159 -21.73 -14.72 12.64
C ALA A 159 -21.94 -13.20 12.63
N ILE A 160 -22.98 -12.68 13.28
CA ILE A 160 -23.33 -11.24 13.23
C ILE A 160 -22.19 -10.36 13.74
N PRO A 161 -21.62 -10.56 14.96
CA PRO A 161 -20.50 -9.75 15.41
C PRO A 161 -19.23 -9.97 14.57
N THR A 162 -19.01 -11.21 14.07
CA THR A 162 -17.88 -11.50 13.17
C THR A 162 -17.98 -10.74 11.88
N VAL A 163 -19.13 -10.75 11.20
CA VAL A 163 -19.37 -9.99 9.97
C VAL A 163 -19.26 -8.49 10.23
N GLY A 164 -19.81 -7.99 11.34
CA GLY A 164 -19.70 -6.60 11.74
C GLY A 164 -18.26 -6.16 12.03
N TYR A 165 -17.44 -7.00 12.63
CA TYR A 165 -16.04 -6.68 12.94
C TYR A 165 -15.11 -6.92 11.74
N ALA A 166 -15.05 -8.13 11.23
CA ALA A 166 -14.10 -8.51 10.19
C ALA A 166 -14.51 -7.97 8.80
N GLY A 167 -15.83 -7.85 8.54
CA GLY A 167 -16.37 -7.28 7.32
C GLY A 167 -16.05 -5.79 7.12
N ARG A 168 -15.65 -5.06 8.18
CA ARG A 168 -15.25 -3.65 8.06
C ARG A 168 -14.15 -3.40 7.04
N VAL A 169 -13.30 -4.39 6.80
CA VAL A 169 -12.22 -4.35 5.80
C VAL A 169 -12.79 -4.11 4.39
N PHE A 170 -13.99 -4.64 4.10
CA PHE A 170 -14.68 -4.49 2.82
C PHE A 170 -15.77 -3.40 2.88
N PHE A 171 -16.52 -3.30 3.98
CA PHE A 171 -17.65 -2.38 4.10
C PHE A 171 -17.22 -0.92 4.06
N ARG A 172 -16.12 -0.54 4.72
CA ARG A 172 -15.64 0.86 4.71
C ARG A 172 -15.25 1.35 3.33
N PRO A 173 -14.42 0.63 2.54
CA PRO A 173 -14.12 1.02 1.16
C PRO A 173 -15.33 0.99 0.24
N ALA A 174 -16.27 0.03 0.43
CA ALA A 174 -17.50 -0.04 -0.32
C ALA A 174 -18.39 1.19 -0.08
N LEU A 175 -18.60 1.56 1.19
CA LEU A 175 -19.40 2.74 1.55
C LEU A 175 -18.77 4.05 1.04
N LYS A 176 -17.44 4.19 1.16
CA LYS A 176 -16.73 5.36 0.59
C LYS A 176 -16.92 5.44 -0.93
N ALA A 177 -16.84 4.30 -1.64
CA ALA A 177 -17.05 4.25 -3.08
C ALA A 177 -18.48 4.64 -3.46
N LEU A 178 -19.49 4.13 -2.75
CA LEU A 178 -20.89 4.45 -2.97
C LEU A 178 -21.19 5.93 -2.67
N ALA A 179 -20.60 6.50 -1.61
CA ALA A 179 -20.79 7.92 -1.27
C ALA A 179 -20.35 8.85 -2.41
N VAL A 180 -19.31 8.47 -3.18
CA VAL A 180 -18.86 9.22 -4.38
C VAL A 180 -19.42 8.63 -5.69
N ARG A 181 -20.53 7.89 -5.61
CA ARG A 181 -21.22 7.26 -6.75
C ARG A 181 -20.30 6.44 -7.66
N SER A 182 -19.39 5.70 -7.06
CA SER A 182 -18.49 4.81 -7.79
C SER A 182 -18.62 3.39 -7.31
N LEU A 183 -18.33 2.44 -8.21
CA LEU A 183 -18.28 1.02 -7.89
C LEU A 183 -16.81 0.58 -7.81
N ASN A 184 -16.45 -0.10 -6.73
CA ASN A 184 -15.21 -0.80 -6.58
C ASN A 184 -15.49 -2.30 -6.34
N MET A 185 -14.44 -3.13 -6.27
CA MET A 185 -14.59 -4.57 -6.04
C MET A 185 -15.16 -4.91 -4.66
N ASP A 186 -15.08 -4.00 -3.70
CA ASP A 186 -15.57 -4.22 -2.34
C ASP A 186 -17.10 -4.08 -2.25
N VAL A 187 -17.75 -3.40 -3.22
CA VAL A 187 -19.23 -3.22 -3.23
C VAL A 187 -19.97 -4.54 -3.46
N PRO A 188 -19.72 -5.33 -4.53
CA PRO A 188 -20.40 -6.61 -4.71
C PRO A 188 -20.08 -7.61 -3.61
N ILE A 189 -18.87 -7.62 -3.08
CA ILE A 189 -18.45 -8.46 -1.96
C ILE A 189 -19.26 -8.12 -0.70
N SER A 190 -19.32 -6.83 -0.35
CA SER A 190 -20.06 -6.36 0.81
C SER A 190 -21.54 -6.67 0.70
N LEU A 191 -22.11 -6.47 -0.48
CA LEU A 191 -23.52 -6.78 -0.77
C LEU A 191 -23.79 -8.28 -0.61
N ALA A 192 -22.95 -9.14 -1.16
CA ALA A 192 -23.11 -10.60 -1.05
C ALA A 192 -23.06 -11.07 0.41
N ILE A 193 -22.08 -10.59 1.20
CA ILE A 193 -21.94 -10.95 2.62
C ILE A 193 -23.17 -10.47 3.41
N LEU A 194 -23.61 -9.24 3.20
CA LEU A 194 -24.78 -8.69 3.91
C LEU A 194 -26.08 -9.40 3.53
N LEU A 195 -26.30 -9.70 2.25
CA LEU A 195 -27.46 -10.43 1.79
C LEU A 195 -27.48 -11.86 2.31
N ALA A 196 -26.34 -12.58 2.25
CA ALA A 196 -26.23 -13.94 2.75
C ALA A 196 -26.46 -14.00 4.27
N THR A 197 -25.87 -13.07 5.03
CA THR A 197 -26.07 -12.98 6.47
C THR A 197 -27.52 -12.59 6.82
N GLY A 198 -28.07 -11.58 6.13
CA GLY A 198 -29.45 -11.12 6.34
C GLY A 198 -30.48 -12.22 6.04
N MET A 199 -30.28 -12.95 4.94
CA MET A 199 -31.14 -14.09 4.59
C MET A 199 -31.05 -15.23 5.62
N SER A 200 -29.86 -15.50 6.14
CA SER A 200 -29.65 -16.50 7.19
C SER A 200 -30.34 -16.10 8.49
N VAL A 201 -30.30 -14.82 8.86
CA VAL A 201 -31.06 -14.29 10.01
C VAL A 201 -32.56 -14.43 9.79
N TYR A 202 -33.05 -14.10 8.59
CA TYR A 202 -34.46 -14.25 8.23
C TYR A 202 -34.92 -15.69 8.34
N GLU A 203 -34.16 -16.64 7.79
CA GLU A 203 -34.48 -18.09 7.88
C GLU A 203 -34.46 -18.59 9.34
N THR A 204 -33.48 -18.16 10.13
CA THR A 204 -33.41 -18.52 11.57
C THR A 204 -34.63 -18.02 12.34
N TRP A 205 -35.06 -16.78 12.07
CA TRP A 205 -36.23 -16.19 12.70
C TRP A 205 -37.55 -16.92 12.35
N HIS A 206 -37.65 -17.42 11.11
CA HIS A 206 -38.84 -18.15 10.64
C HIS A 206 -38.72 -19.66 10.77
N HIS A 207 -37.79 -20.18 11.60
CA HIS A 207 -37.56 -21.62 11.80
C HIS A 207 -37.31 -22.38 10.49
N GLY A 208 -36.65 -21.75 9.53
CA GLY A 208 -36.31 -22.32 8.23
C GLY A 208 -35.41 -23.55 8.34
N ALA A 209 -35.50 -24.42 7.36
CA ALA A 209 -34.69 -25.63 7.33
C ALA A 209 -33.19 -25.37 7.13
N HIS A 210 -32.85 -24.27 6.52
CA HIS A 210 -31.47 -23.94 6.12
C HIS A 210 -31.11 -22.51 6.50
N ALA A 211 -30.07 -22.35 7.31
CA ALA A 211 -29.40 -21.08 7.53
C ALA A 211 -27.97 -21.15 6.98
N TYR A 212 -27.50 -20.14 6.29
CA TYR A 212 -26.24 -20.12 5.51
C TYR A 212 -25.17 -19.23 6.16
N PHE A 213 -25.10 -19.21 7.50
CA PHE A 213 -24.08 -18.46 8.23
C PHE A 213 -22.68 -18.98 7.95
N ASP A 214 -22.54 -20.30 7.78
CA ASP A 214 -21.31 -20.96 7.38
C ASP A 214 -20.79 -20.44 6.03
N ALA A 215 -21.68 -20.32 5.04
CA ALA A 215 -21.31 -19.80 3.73
C ALA A 215 -20.87 -18.32 3.80
N SER A 216 -21.61 -17.48 4.52
CA SER A 216 -21.29 -16.03 4.62
C SER A 216 -19.99 -15.77 5.38
N VAL A 217 -19.74 -16.48 6.49
CA VAL A 217 -18.52 -16.29 7.30
C VAL A 217 -17.32 -16.96 6.65
N SER A 218 -17.48 -18.13 6.02
CA SER A 218 -16.41 -18.76 5.25
C SER A 218 -16.01 -17.93 4.04
N LEU A 219 -16.98 -17.35 3.32
CA LEU A 219 -16.69 -16.40 2.25
C LEU A 219 -15.85 -15.22 2.75
N LEU A 220 -16.28 -14.59 3.85
CA LEU A 220 -15.54 -13.50 4.48
C LEU A 220 -14.12 -13.90 4.87
N PHE A 221 -13.95 -15.10 5.43
CA PHE A 221 -12.66 -15.65 5.83
C PHE A 221 -11.73 -15.86 4.63
N PHE A 222 -12.19 -16.50 3.54
CA PHE A 222 -11.38 -16.71 2.34
C PHE A 222 -11.02 -15.39 1.64
N LEU A 223 -11.94 -14.43 1.61
CA LEU A 223 -11.66 -13.10 1.07
C LEU A 223 -10.61 -12.35 1.91
N LEU A 224 -10.63 -12.49 3.24
CA LEU A 224 -9.62 -11.93 4.12
C LEU A 224 -8.26 -12.60 3.94
N ILE A 225 -8.19 -13.92 3.69
CA ILE A 225 -6.94 -14.57 3.31
C ILE A 225 -6.37 -13.91 2.06
N GLY A 226 -7.16 -13.79 1.00
CA GLY A 226 -6.75 -13.16 -0.25
C GLY A 226 -6.26 -11.72 -0.03
N ARG A 227 -7.00 -10.92 0.74
CA ARG A 227 -6.63 -9.53 1.06
C ARG A 227 -5.34 -9.43 1.88
N THR A 228 -5.14 -10.35 2.81
CA THR A 228 -3.93 -10.40 3.64
C THR A 228 -2.71 -10.81 2.81
N LEU A 229 -2.85 -11.81 1.94
CA LEU A 229 -1.78 -12.22 1.03
C LEU A 229 -1.40 -11.10 0.05
N ASP A 230 -2.38 -10.42 -0.55
CA ASP A 230 -2.13 -9.25 -1.41
C ASP A 230 -1.34 -8.17 -0.67
N HIS A 231 -1.73 -7.87 0.58
CA HIS A 231 -1.01 -6.89 1.41
C HIS A 231 0.43 -7.32 1.70
N LEU A 232 0.65 -8.59 2.10
CA LEU A 232 2.00 -9.12 2.38
C LEU A 232 2.91 -9.14 1.15
N MET A 233 2.37 -9.48 -0.03
CA MET A 233 3.15 -9.47 -1.27
C MET A 233 3.57 -8.04 -1.64
N ARG A 234 2.68 -7.07 -1.50
CA ARG A 234 3.00 -5.65 -1.72
C ARG A 234 4.02 -5.13 -0.70
N GLU A 235 3.91 -5.53 0.56
CA GLU A 235 4.86 -5.18 1.62
C GLU A 235 6.26 -5.71 1.28
N ARG A 236 6.38 -6.98 0.88
CA ARG A 236 7.67 -7.56 0.46
C ARG A 236 8.29 -6.85 -0.75
N ALA A 237 7.47 -6.50 -1.74
CA ALA A 237 7.96 -5.73 -2.89
C ALA A 237 8.51 -4.36 -2.48
N ARG A 238 7.87 -3.69 -1.52
CA ARG A 238 8.36 -2.42 -0.95
C ARG A 238 9.65 -2.59 -0.16
N ASP A 239 9.73 -3.64 0.67
CA ASP A 239 10.90 -3.89 1.52
C ASP A 239 12.17 -4.13 0.68
N ALA A 240 12.03 -4.74 -0.50
CA ALA A 240 13.14 -4.92 -1.43
C ALA A 240 13.71 -3.57 -1.91
N VAL A 241 12.83 -2.61 -2.24
CA VAL A 241 13.22 -1.25 -2.66
C VAL A 241 13.69 -0.42 -1.46
N ALA A 242 12.98 -0.49 -0.33
CA ALA A 242 13.35 0.21 0.90
C ALA A 242 14.69 -0.29 1.48
N GLY A 243 15.08 -1.53 1.21
CA GLY A 243 16.39 -2.09 1.55
C GLY A 243 17.53 -1.28 0.93
N LEU A 244 17.39 -0.84 -0.30
CA LEU A 244 18.37 0.01 -0.99
C LEU A 244 18.41 1.43 -0.41
N ALA A 245 17.26 2.00 -0.05
CA ALA A 245 17.22 3.32 0.60
C ALA A 245 17.88 3.33 1.99
N ARG A 246 17.82 2.21 2.74
CA ARG A 246 18.51 2.05 4.05
C ARG A 246 20.03 1.94 3.95
N ILE A 247 20.56 1.75 2.76
CA ILE A 247 22.00 1.69 2.51
C ILE A 247 22.59 3.12 2.39
N THR A 248 21.75 4.12 2.13
CA THR A 248 22.18 5.53 2.06
C THR A 248 22.52 6.03 3.47
N PRO A 249 23.74 6.51 3.72
CA PRO A 249 24.11 7.12 4.98
C PRO A 249 23.31 8.41 5.21
N ASP A 250 23.02 8.74 6.47
CA ASP A 250 22.33 10.00 6.82
C ASP A 250 23.22 11.23 6.63
N GLY A 251 24.54 11.05 6.59
CA GLY A 251 25.53 12.11 6.42
C GLY A 251 26.95 11.57 6.40
N ALA A 252 27.92 12.48 6.39
CA ALA A 252 29.34 12.15 6.38
C ALA A 252 30.17 13.08 7.26
N THR A 253 31.35 12.61 7.67
CA THR A 253 32.34 13.44 8.37
C THR A 253 33.19 14.16 7.34
N VAL A 254 32.99 15.47 7.21
CA VAL A 254 33.76 16.37 6.34
C VAL A 254 35.04 16.83 7.05
N ILE A 255 36.14 16.91 6.32
CA ILE A 255 37.43 17.45 6.80
C ILE A 255 37.62 18.86 6.17
N ASP A 256 37.69 19.87 7.01
CA ASP A 256 37.95 21.26 6.58
C ASP A 256 39.41 21.45 6.15
N LYS A 257 39.69 22.64 5.57
CA LYS A 257 41.05 23.08 5.17
C LYS A 257 42.03 23.13 6.37
N ASP A 258 41.48 23.32 7.56
CA ASP A 258 42.25 23.37 8.81
C ASP A 258 42.45 21.98 9.46
N GLY A 259 41.94 20.92 8.83
CA GLY A 259 42.03 19.53 9.31
C GLY A 259 41.00 19.16 10.36
N ASN A 260 40.06 20.04 10.71
CA ASN A 260 39.00 19.75 11.65
C ASN A 260 37.92 18.84 11.01
N ARG A 261 37.33 17.97 11.81
CA ARG A 261 36.30 17.03 11.37
C ARG A 261 34.93 17.47 11.88
N HIS A 262 33.98 17.63 10.97
CA HIS A 262 32.59 17.95 11.31
C HIS A 262 31.66 17.00 10.60
N TRP A 263 30.64 16.56 11.30
CA TRP A 263 29.57 15.79 10.67
C TRP A 263 28.63 16.75 9.90
N ARG A 264 28.30 16.40 8.64
CA ARG A 264 27.29 17.11 7.83
C ARG A 264 26.24 16.14 7.32
N PRO A 265 24.98 16.57 7.23
CA PRO A 265 23.95 15.84 6.51
C PRO A 265 24.35 15.55 5.07
N LEU A 266 23.82 14.48 4.49
CA LEU A 266 24.21 14.04 3.16
C LEU A 266 23.90 15.07 2.06
N ASP A 267 22.77 15.76 2.19
CA ASP A 267 22.30 16.81 1.27
C ASP A 267 23.20 18.07 1.21
N GLU A 268 24.01 18.28 2.23
CA GLU A 268 25.00 19.38 2.28
C GLU A 268 26.37 19.00 1.69
N ILE A 269 26.54 17.77 1.21
CA ILE A 269 27.83 17.32 0.67
C ILE A 269 27.91 17.68 -0.82
N GLU A 270 28.92 18.49 -1.13
CA GLU A 270 29.21 18.97 -2.49
C GLU A 270 30.49 18.34 -3.06
N ALA A 271 30.63 18.39 -4.38
CA ALA A 271 31.84 17.92 -5.05
C ALA A 271 33.08 18.73 -4.60
N GLY A 272 34.21 18.06 -4.44
CA GLY A 272 35.46 18.64 -3.95
C GLY A 272 35.62 18.62 -2.43
N MET A 273 34.60 18.26 -1.65
CA MET A 273 34.74 18.12 -0.21
C MET A 273 35.53 16.85 0.16
N ARG A 274 36.42 16.97 1.16
CA ARG A 274 37.14 15.83 1.72
C ARG A 274 36.34 15.19 2.83
N LEU A 275 36.18 13.87 2.74
CA LEU A 275 35.36 13.09 3.65
C LEU A 275 36.21 12.03 4.33
N HIS A 276 36.01 11.84 5.62
CA HIS A 276 36.59 10.75 6.38
C HIS A 276 35.60 9.60 6.43
N VAL A 277 36.01 8.42 5.96
CA VAL A 277 35.22 7.17 5.96
C VAL A 277 35.95 6.15 6.83
N ALA A 278 35.38 5.83 7.98
CA ALA A 278 35.95 4.83 8.88
C ALA A 278 35.70 3.40 8.36
N ALA A 279 36.45 2.43 8.89
CA ALA A 279 36.15 1.03 8.65
C ALA A 279 34.78 0.69 9.21
N GLY A 280 33.94 0.00 8.41
CA GLY A 280 32.54 -0.26 8.70
C GLY A 280 31.57 0.78 8.17
N ASP A 281 32.04 1.96 7.73
CA ASP A 281 31.19 2.98 7.14
C ASP A 281 30.95 2.74 5.64
N ARG A 282 29.81 3.22 5.15
CA ARG A 282 29.53 3.28 3.72
C ARG A 282 30.05 4.55 3.10
N ILE A 283 30.49 4.44 1.85
CA ILE A 283 30.87 5.59 1.03
C ILE A 283 29.64 6.47 0.80
N PRO A 284 29.65 7.74 1.28
CA PRO A 284 28.43 8.56 1.28
C PRO A 284 28.03 9.09 -0.09
N VAL A 285 29.00 9.47 -0.92
CA VAL A 285 28.81 9.97 -2.27
C VAL A 285 29.88 9.39 -3.20
N ASP A 286 29.71 9.50 -4.51
CA ASP A 286 30.76 9.10 -5.46
C ASP A 286 32.04 9.91 -5.16
N ALA A 287 33.14 9.22 -4.96
CA ALA A 287 34.36 9.84 -4.46
C ALA A 287 35.62 9.16 -4.99
N THR A 288 36.76 9.84 -4.88
CA THR A 288 38.10 9.28 -5.18
C THR A 288 38.95 9.23 -3.90
N VAL A 289 39.65 8.13 -3.68
CA VAL A 289 40.54 7.98 -2.53
C VAL A 289 41.73 8.95 -2.65
N VAL A 290 41.87 9.82 -1.65
CA VAL A 290 43.00 10.79 -1.56
C VAL A 290 44.08 10.19 -0.67
N GLU A 291 43.72 9.56 0.45
CA GLU A 291 44.66 9.03 1.43
C GLU A 291 44.08 7.76 2.08
N GLY A 292 44.97 6.82 2.41
CA GLY A 292 44.62 5.58 3.06
C GLY A 292 44.62 4.38 2.11
N LYS A 293 44.45 3.20 2.71
CA LYS A 293 44.30 1.92 2.02
C LYS A 293 43.29 1.07 2.76
N SER A 294 42.33 0.49 2.06
CA SER A 294 41.33 -0.40 2.64
C SER A 294 40.81 -1.39 1.60
N ASP A 295 40.13 -2.44 2.07
CA ASP A 295 39.33 -3.30 1.23
C ASP A 295 37.87 -2.82 1.24
N ILE A 296 37.25 -2.79 0.08
CA ILE A 296 35.91 -2.28 -0.16
C ILE A 296 35.01 -3.40 -0.66
N ASP A 297 33.88 -3.59 -0.03
CA ASP A 297 32.80 -4.36 -0.60
C ASP A 297 32.07 -3.50 -1.66
N ALA A 298 32.29 -3.86 -2.91
CA ALA A 298 31.74 -3.18 -4.07
C ALA A 298 30.48 -3.87 -4.63
N ALA A 299 29.93 -4.89 -3.94
CA ALA A 299 28.85 -5.74 -4.46
C ALA A 299 27.64 -4.94 -4.91
N ILE A 300 27.33 -3.82 -4.26
CA ILE A 300 26.21 -2.95 -4.61
C ILE A 300 26.37 -2.29 -5.98
N ALA A 301 27.59 -2.05 -6.43
CA ALA A 301 27.85 -1.38 -7.71
C ALA A 301 28.27 -2.35 -8.82
N THR A 302 28.95 -3.43 -8.47
CA THR A 302 29.51 -4.38 -9.45
C THR A 302 28.77 -5.72 -9.48
N GLY A 303 28.02 -6.06 -8.44
CA GLY A 303 27.42 -7.38 -8.24
C GLY A 303 28.39 -8.46 -7.77
N GLU A 304 29.68 -8.16 -7.64
CA GLU A 304 30.71 -9.10 -7.23
C GLU A 304 30.92 -9.06 -5.72
N SER A 305 30.87 -10.22 -5.06
CA SER A 305 31.02 -10.33 -3.60
C SER A 305 32.48 -10.32 -3.12
N VAL A 306 33.45 -10.30 -4.03
CA VAL A 306 34.88 -10.28 -3.67
C VAL A 306 35.31 -8.85 -3.37
N PRO A 307 35.85 -8.56 -2.16
CA PRO A 307 36.32 -7.23 -1.82
C PRO A 307 37.43 -6.74 -2.76
N VAL A 308 37.40 -5.46 -3.10
CA VAL A 308 38.37 -4.81 -3.97
C VAL A 308 39.23 -3.89 -3.13
N THR A 309 40.55 -4.00 -3.24
CA THR A 309 41.47 -3.10 -2.56
C THR A 309 41.39 -1.69 -3.16
N ALA A 310 41.07 -0.71 -2.30
CA ALA A 310 41.09 0.71 -2.62
C ALA A 310 42.35 1.36 -2.05
N GLN A 311 43.03 2.11 -2.90
CA GLN A 311 44.21 2.91 -2.57
C GLN A 311 44.11 4.26 -3.29
N GLN A 312 45.04 5.17 -3.00
CA GLN A 312 45.05 6.51 -3.57
C GLN A 312 44.80 6.51 -5.09
N GLY A 313 43.87 7.37 -5.54
CA GLY A 313 43.44 7.50 -6.92
C GLY A 313 42.32 6.53 -7.33
N LYS A 314 41.90 5.57 -6.48
CA LYS A 314 40.80 4.66 -6.78
C LYS A 314 39.46 5.40 -6.67
N ALA A 315 38.64 5.28 -7.72
CA ALA A 315 37.27 5.77 -7.69
C ALA A 315 36.38 4.78 -6.92
N LEU A 316 35.49 5.32 -6.08
CA LEU A 316 34.50 4.61 -5.26
C LEU A 316 33.11 5.17 -5.55
N SER A 317 32.12 4.30 -5.61
CA SER A 317 30.72 4.70 -5.77
C SER A 317 30.00 4.79 -4.43
N ALA A 318 29.02 5.65 -4.34
CA ALA A 318 28.15 5.78 -3.18
C ALA A 318 27.51 4.43 -2.81
N GLY A 319 27.40 4.13 -1.50
CA GLY A 319 26.83 2.90 -0.98
C GLY A 319 27.81 1.73 -0.82
N MET A 320 28.99 1.73 -1.44
CA MET A 320 30.06 0.75 -1.18
C MET A 320 30.45 0.75 0.30
N LEU A 321 30.79 -0.42 0.86
CA LEU A 321 31.14 -0.57 2.27
C LEU A 321 32.65 -0.60 2.46
N ASN A 322 33.19 0.26 3.31
CA ASN A 322 34.58 0.27 3.70
C ASN A 322 34.86 -0.80 4.79
N LEU A 323 35.76 -1.76 4.55
CA LEU A 323 35.90 -2.94 5.40
C LEU A 323 37.03 -2.85 6.43
N THR A 324 38.23 -2.46 6.03
CA THR A 324 39.44 -2.75 6.82
C THR A 324 40.12 -1.54 7.42
N GLY A 325 40.21 -0.43 6.73
CA GLY A 325 40.97 0.73 7.19
C GLY A 325 40.28 2.07 6.93
N PRO A 326 40.66 3.13 7.66
CA PRO A 326 40.10 4.45 7.40
C PRO A 326 40.60 5.00 6.06
N LEU A 327 39.73 5.68 5.37
CA LEU A 327 39.98 6.37 4.11
C LEU A 327 39.67 7.87 4.21
N ILE A 328 40.48 8.68 3.55
CA ILE A 328 40.14 10.05 3.22
C ILE A 328 39.79 10.06 1.72
N VAL A 329 38.58 10.43 1.40
CA VAL A 329 38.10 10.47 0.02
C VAL A 329 37.67 11.89 -0.34
N GLU A 330 37.79 12.26 -1.61
CA GLU A 330 37.31 13.53 -2.15
C GLU A 330 36.04 13.24 -2.96
N ALA A 331 34.95 13.93 -2.62
CA ALA A 331 33.68 13.81 -3.31
C ALA A 331 33.83 14.26 -4.77
N THR A 332 33.46 13.42 -5.72
CA THR A 332 33.49 13.73 -7.15
C THR A 332 32.15 14.28 -7.64
N LYS A 333 31.06 13.97 -6.92
CA LYS A 333 29.71 14.44 -7.21
C LYS A 333 29.02 14.89 -5.93
N ALA A 334 28.02 15.77 -6.08
CA ALA A 334 27.11 16.08 -4.99
C ALA A 334 26.23 14.87 -4.64
N ALA A 335 25.67 14.81 -3.45
CA ALA A 335 24.86 13.69 -2.98
C ALA A 335 23.67 13.37 -3.90
N LYS A 336 23.00 14.41 -4.42
CA LYS A 336 21.86 14.30 -5.35
C LYS A 336 22.20 13.63 -6.69
N ASP A 337 23.46 13.74 -7.13
CA ASP A 337 23.97 13.22 -8.41
C ASP A 337 24.79 11.94 -8.24
N SER A 338 24.83 11.38 -7.03
CA SER A 338 25.55 10.15 -6.72
C SER A 338 24.92 8.93 -7.41
N PHE A 339 25.74 7.89 -7.64
CA PHE A 339 25.32 6.61 -8.20
C PHE A 339 24.08 6.03 -7.48
N LEU A 340 24.06 6.10 -6.14
CA LEU A 340 22.96 5.56 -5.35
C LEU A 340 21.67 6.37 -5.53
N SER A 341 21.76 7.69 -5.59
CA SER A 341 20.61 8.58 -5.84
C SER A 341 20.04 8.38 -7.24
N GLU A 342 20.90 8.17 -8.25
CA GLU A 342 20.46 7.88 -9.61
C GLU A 342 19.76 6.50 -9.70
N MET A 343 20.29 5.49 -9.03
CA MET A 343 19.68 4.16 -8.96
C MET A 343 18.30 4.20 -8.29
N LEU A 344 18.16 4.94 -7.18
CA LEU A 344 16.87 5.14 -6.52
C LEU A 344 15.87 5.87 -7.42
N ARG A 345 16.30 6.91 -8.17
CA ARG A 345 15.43 7.58 -9.14
C ARG A 345 14.98 6.66 -10.28
N MET A 346 15.86 5.80 -10.79
CA MET A 346 15.51 4.83 -11.83
C MET A 346 14.51 3.80 -11.32
N LEU A 347 14.65 3.35 -10.08
CA LEU A 347 13.70 2.45 -9.43
C LEU A 347 12.33 3.11 -9.23
N ASP A 348 12.29 4.34 -8.72
CA ASP A 348 11.05 5.13 -8.57
C ASP A 348 10.36 5.35 -9.93
N ALA A 349 11.11 5.67 -10.97
CA ALA A 349 10.59 5.82 -12.33
C ALA A 349 10.05 4.51 -12.91
N ALA A 350 10.74 3.39 -12.65
CA ALA A 350 10.29 2.06 -13.06
C ALA A 350 9.01 1.63 -12.34
N GLU A 351 8.89 1.91 -11.03
CA GLU A 351 7.67 1.68 -10.25
C GLU A 351 6.52 2.60 -10.68
N GLY A 352 6.80 3.85 -11.01
CA GLY A 352 5.82 4.83 -11.47
C GLY A 352 5.23 4.53 -12.84
N SER A 353 5.97 3.84 -13.72
CA SER A 353 5.47 3.39 -15.02
C SER A 353 4.62 2.12 -14.86
N ALA A 354 3.31 2.31 -14.59
CA ALA A 354 2.37 1.19 -14.55
C ALA A 354 2.37 0.43 -15.87
N PRO A 355 2.76 -0.85 -15.91
CA PRO A 355 2.83 -1.63 -17.13
C PRO A 355 1.45 -1.69 -17.83
N THR A 356 1.45 -1.75 -19.14
CA THR A 356 0.23 -1.69 -19.99
C THR A 356 -0.81 -2.74 -19.61
N TYR A 357 -0.37 -3.94 -19.16
CA TYR A 357 -1.28 -5.01 -18.72
C TYR A 357 -2.02 -4.64 -17.42
N ARG A 358 -1.44 -3.83 -16.52
CA ARG A 358 -2.10 -3.34 -15.31
C ARG A 358 -3.23 -2.37 -15.65
N LYS A 359 -2.99 -1.46 -16.62
CA LYS A 359 -4.04 -0.57 -17.15
C LYS A 359 -5.20 -1.34 -17.77
N LEU A 360 -4.88 -2.48 -18.44
CA LEU A 360 -5.87 -3.36 -19.04
C LEU A 360 -6.69 -4.10 -17.97
N ALA A 361 -6.04 -4.67 -16.96
CA ALA A 361 -6.70 -5.33 -15.83
C ALA A 361 -7.63 -4.37 -15.07
N ASP A 362 -7.18 -3.14 -14.82
CA ASP A 362 -7.98 -2.11 -14.16
C ASP A 362 -9.18 -1.66 -14.99
N ARG A 363 -9.03 -1.61 -16.32
CA ARG A 363 -10.12 -1.30 -17.24
C ARG A 363 -11.16 -2.44 -17.25
N ALA A 364 -10.70 -3.68 -17.28
CA ALA A 364 -11.55 -4.85 -17.17
C ALA A 364 -12.33 -4.86 -15.85
N ALA A 365 -11.66 -4.63 -14.71
CA ALA A 365 -12.30 -4.57 -13.39
C ALA A 365 -13.37 -3.46 -13.28
N ALA A 366 -13.18 -2.32 -13.94
CA ALA A 366 -14.14 -1.22 -13.92
C ALA A 366 -15.43 -1.53 -14.70
N ILE A 367 -15.34 -2.31 -15.77
CA ILE A 367 -16.51 -2.78 -16.54
C ILE A 367 -17.16 -3.95 -15.82
N TYR A 368 -16.36 -4.79 -15.17
CA TYR A 368 -16.81 -6.02 -14.54
C TYR A 368 -17.80 -5.78 -13.39
N ALA A 369 -17.54 -4.83 -12.50
CA ALA A 369 -18.40 -4.58 -11.35
C ALA A 369 -19.86 -4.25 -11.73
N PRO A 370 -20.16 -3.31 -12.65
CA PRO A 370 -21.53 -3.08 -13.11
C PRO A 370 -22.17 -4.30 -13.77
N VAL A 371 -21.39 -5.06 -14.57
CA VAL A 371 -21.90 -6.27 -15.26
C VAL A 371 -22.32 -7.33 -14.25
N VAL A 372 -21.52 -7.56 -13.20
CA VAL A 372 -21.86 -8.53 -12.14
C VAL A 372 -23.14 -8.15 -11.40
N HIS A 373 -23.30 -6.88 -11.03
CA HIS A 373 -24.52 -6.42 -10.38
C HIS A 373 -25.75 -6.57 -11.27
N LEU A 374 -25.60 -6.25 -12.56
CA LEU A 374 -26.67 -6.42 -13.54
C LEU A 374 -27.02 -7.90 -13.72
N ALA A 375 -26.01 -8.78 -13.83
CA ALA A 375 -26.22 -10.22 -13.94
C ALA A 375 -26.94 -10.80 -12.72
N ALA A 376 -26.52 -10.41 -11.51
CA ALA A 376 -27.18 -10.83 -10.27
C ALA A 376 -28.63 -10.33 -10.20
N LEU A 377 -28.89 -9.08 -10.60
CA LEU A 377 -30.24 -8.53 -10.65
C LEU A 377 -31.12 -9.26 -11.68
N LEU A 378 -30.59 -9.51 -12.89
CA LEU A 378 -31.32 -10.26 -13.93
C LEU A 378 -31.57 -11.70 -13.49
N THR A 379 -30.65 -12.34 -12.80
CA THR A 379 -30.85 -13.67 -12.21
C THR A 379 -31.95 -13.64 -11.17
N PHE A 380 -31.97 -12.66 -10.27
CA PHE A 380 -33.06 -12.50 -9.31
C PHE A 380 -34.43 -12.34 -9.99
N ILE A 381 -34.53 -11.43 -10.94
CA ILE A 381 -35.80 -11.17 -11.67
C ILE A 381 -36.23 -12.42 -12.47
N GLY A 382 -35.30 -13.06 -13.19
CA GLY A 382 -35.58 -14.24 -14.00
C GLY A 382 -36.09 -15.42 -13.16
N TRP A 383 -35.42 -15.74 -12.04
CA TRP A 383 -35.87 -16.78 -11.12
C TRP A 383 -37.18 -16.40 -10.44
N MET A 384 -37.38 -15.14 -10.06
CA MET A 384 -38.65 -14.67 -9.50
C MET A 384 -39.81 -14.86 -10.47
N TRP A 385 -39.57 -14.61 -11.76
CA TRP A 385 -40.59 -14.79 -12.78
C TRP A 385 -40.92 -16.26 -13.06
N VAL A 386 -39.87 -17.14 -13.01
CA VAL A 386 -40.06 -18.59 -13.30
C VAL A 386 -40.64 -19.37 -12.13
N THR A 387 -40.14 -19.10 -10.90
CA THR A 387 -40.48 -19.87 -9.72
C THR A 387 -41.51 -19.21 -8.80
N GLY A 388 -41.63 -17.88 -8.85
CA GLY A 388 -42.42 -17.13 -7.89
C GLY A 388 -41.88 -17.12 -6.45
N ASP A 389 -40.74 -17.81 -6.21
CA ASP A 389 -40.12 -17.92 -4.90
C ASP A 389 -38.96 -16.92 -4.76
N TRP A 390 -39.19 -15.90 -3.95
CA TRP A 390 -38.23 -14.87 -3.70
C TRP A 390 -36.95 -15.37 -2.97
N ARG A 391 -37.08 -16.43 -2.14
CA ARG A 391 -35.96 -17.01 -1.41
C ARG A 391 -34.97 -17.65 -2.37
N GLN A 392 -35.47 -18.58 -3.22
CA GLN A 392 -34.66 -19.24 -4.23
C GLN A 392 -34.05 -18.22 -5.21
N SER A 393 -34.82 -17.22 -5.61
CA SER A 393 -34.36 -16.15 -6.49
C SER A 393 -33.20 -15.37 -5.87
N LEU A 394 -33.32 -15.02 -4.57
CA LEU A 394 -32.27 -14.30 -3.84
C LEU A 394 -31.00 -15.13 -3.65
N PHE A 395 -31.12 -16.42 -3.32
CA PHE A 395 -29.96 -17.32 -3.22
C PHE A 395 -29.25 -17.45 -4.55
N SER A 396 -29.95 -17.59 -5.65
CA SER A 396 -29.36 -17.65 -6.99
C SER A 396 -28.60 -16.35 -7.34
N ALA A 397 -29.17 -15.20 -6.98
CA ALA A 397 -28.49 -13.91 -7.17
C ALA A 397 -27.25 -13.73 -6.30
N ILE A 398 -27.32 -14.15 -5.04
CA ILE A 398 -26.16 -14.15 -4.12
C ILE A 398 -25.06 -15.07 -4.66
N ALA A 399 -25.41 -16.26 -5.16
CA ALA A 399 -24.46 -17.18 -5.76
C ALA A 399 -23.75 -16.56 -6.97
N VAL A 400 -24.45 -15.82 -7.82
CA VAL A 400 -23.84 -15.06 -8.93
C VAL A 400 -22.86 -14.03 -8.41
N LEU A 401 -23.20 -13.25 -7.38
CA LEU A 401 -22.30 -12.25 -6.79
C LEU A 401 -21.02 -12.89 -6.22
N ILE A 402 -21.13 -14.06 -5.58
CA ILE A 402 -20.00 -14.76 -4.96
C ILE A 402 -19.09 -15.39 -6.03
N ILE A 403 -19.66 -16.16 -6.97
CA ILE A 403 -18.90 -16.89 -8.00
C ILE A 403 -18.16 -15.96 -8.93
N THR A 404 -18.76 -14.83 -9.24
CA THR A 404 -18.17 -13.83 -10.14
C THR A 404 -17.15 -12.92 -9.45
N CYS A 405 -16.70 -13.20 -8.23
CA CYS A 405 -15.61 -12.43 -7.60
C CYS A 405 -14.30 -12.58 -8.40
N PRO A 406 -13.68 -11.51 -8.92
CA PRO A 406 -12.40 -11.60 -9.63
C PRO A 406 -11.21 -11.68 -8.66
N CYS A 407 -11.32 -12.47 -7.59
CA CYS A 407 -10.32 -12.54 -6.52
C CYS A 407 -8.93 -12.95 -7.05
N ALA A 408 -8.88 -13.87 -8.03
CA ALA A 408 -7.65 -14.30 -8.69
C ALA A 408 -6.98 -13.18 -9.51
N LEU A 409 -7.76 -12.30 -10.12
CA LEU A 409 -7.22 -11.19 -10.90
C LEU A 409 -6.50 -10.16 -10.01
N GLY A 410 -7.02 -9.92 -8.80
CA GLY A 410 -6.39 -9.06 -7.80
C GLY A 410 -5.05 -9.59 -7.29
N LEU A 411 -4.90 -10.92 -7.21
CA LEU A 411 -3.67 -11.59 -6.76
C LEU A 411 -2.63 -11.79 -7.87
N ALA A 412 -3.05 -11.93 -9.13
CA ALA A 412 -2.15 -12.22 -10.24
C ALA A 412 -1.10 -11.10 -10.47
N VAL A 413 -1.50 -9.84 -10.37
CA VAL A 413 -0.61 -8.69 -10.63
C VAL A 413 0.53 -8.58 -9.61
N PRO A 414 0.28 -8.61 -8.28
CA PRO A 414 1.34 -8.60 -7.29
C PRO A 414 2.29 -9.81 -7.39
N ILE A 415 1.75 -11.02 -7.65
CA ILE A 415 2.56 -12.23 -7.76
C ILE A 415 3.52 -12.13 -8.95
N VAL A 416 3.05 -11.69 -10.11
CA VAL A 416 3.89 -11.50 -11.30
C VAL A 416 5.00 -10.46 -11.03
N GLN A 417 4.71 -9.38 -10.31
CA GLN A 417 5.71 -8.37 -9.96
C GLN A 417 6.80 -8.93 -9.03
N VAL A 418 6.43 -9.72 -8.02
CA VAL A 418 7.40 -10.35 -7.11
C VAL A 418 8.28 -11.37 -7.84
N VAL A 419 7.68 -12.20 -8.70
CA VAL A 419 8.44 -13.21 -9.49
C VAL A 419 9.34 -12.55 -10.52
N ALA A 420 8.93 -11.43 -11.12
CA ALA A 420 9.75 -10.70 -12.08
C ALA A 420 10.90 -9.90 -11.43
N ALA A 421 10.79 -9.61 -10.12
CA ALA A 421 11.80 -8.86 -9.35
C ALA A 421 12.77 -9.77 -8.57
N SER A 422 12.50 -11.08 -8.48
CA SER A 422 13.36 -12.09 -7.87
C SER A 422 14.31 -12.73 -8.88
#